data_4ae89fe5e56eb5e398a926d91e6b03a8
#
_entry.id   4ae89fe5e56eb5e398a926d91e6b03a8
#
_cell.length_a   1.000
_cell.length_b   1.000
_cell.length_c   1.000
_cell.angle_alpha   90.00
_cell.angle_beta   90.00
_cell.angle_gamma   90.00
#
_symmetry.space_group_name_H-M   'P 1'
#
loop_
_entity.id
_entity.type
_entity.pdbx_description
1 polymer ?
#
loop_
_entity_poly.entity_id
_entity_poly.type
_entity_poly.pdbx_seq_one_letter_code
_entity_poly.pdbx_strand_id
1 'polypeptide(L)'
;MDPRVALLKEFYRGLPKDRVKVETYQHGFDFLGKMLSDGVKLEYGELTLVGLLHKYKLTDIPEARMDELLQSHVEKSCNVCLYFGYPESSLFCFNLDNNRIANNTELIPEVELTVRALGERLAALGCEPLILASGRGYHLWGRLDGAVESDRLHQFMQRAAVKSMVSLHTHSGYDHRKIKFSYYPDPRTRDIVSLRLFGTEHVKNKVFNRVLTADGLLDEAASWGYFERYLANRTISRGTFEDAYRALSPEAPRQD
;
A
#
# COMPACT_ATOMS: atom_id res chain seq x y z
N MET A 1 -15.68 8.92 17.39
CA MET A 1 -14.62 8.40 16.48
C MET A 1 -15.32 7.76 15.29
N ASP A 2 -14.91 8.09 14.10
CA ASP A 2 -15.46 7.53 12.86
C ASP A 2 -15.22 6.00 12.83
N PRO A 3 -16.22 5.16 12.52
CA PRO A 3 -16.04 3.69 12.46
C PRO A 3 -14.98 3.26 11.45
N ARG A 4 -14.73 4.05 10.42
CA ARG A 4 -13.67 3.79 9.44
C ARG A 4 -12.26 3.79 10.05
N VAL A 5 -12.04 4.52 11.13
CA VAL A 5 -10.77 4.48 11.88
C VAL A 5 -10.50 3.08 12.45
N ALA A 6 -11.53 2.43 12.98
CA ALA A 6 -11.39 1.06 13.49
C ALA A 6 -11.03 0.06 12.38
N LEU A 7 -11.63 0.21 11.19
CA LEU A 7 -11.30 -0.62 10.02
C LEU A 7 -9.83 -0.42 9.60
N LEU A 8 -9.33 0.81 9.58
CA LEU A 8 -7.91 1.08 9.28
C LEU A 8 -6.98 0.49 10.34
N LYS A 9 -7.29 0.66 11.62
CA LYS A 9 -6.50 0.08 12.72
C LYS A 9 -6.40 -1.44 12.59
N GLU A 10 -7.52 -2.10 12.28
CA GLU A 10 -7.57 -3.55 12.12
C GLU A 10 -6.81 -4.02 10.88
N PHE A 11 -7.00 -3.38 9.74
CA PHE A 11 -6.31 -3.78 8.51
C PHE A 11 -4.80 -3.62 8.62
N TYR A 12 -4.34 -2.48 9.14
CA TYR A 12 -2.92 -2.15 9.27
C TYR A 12 -2.33 -2.54 10.63
N ARG A 13 -3.00 -3.42 11.39
CA ARG A 13 -2.58 -3.84 12.74
C ARG A 13 -1.15 -4.40 12.78
N GLY A 14 -0.73 -5.11 11.74
CA GLY A 14 0.59 -5.71 11.63
C GLY A 14 1.74 -4.76 11.28
N LEU A 15 1.46 -3.47 11.03
CA LEU A 15 2.51 -2.48 10.74
C LEU A 15 2.88 -1.69 12.00
N PRO A 16 4.16 -1.24 12.10
CA PRO A 16 4.58 -0.33 13.17
C PRO A 16 3.74 0.94 13.18
N LYS A 17 3.31 1.37 14.36
CA LYS A 17 2.50 2.59 14.56
C LYS A 17 3.22 3.65 15.38
N ASP A 18 4.37 3.31 15.91
CA ASP A 18 5.26 4.22 16.63
C ASP A 18 5.95 5.24 15.71
N ARG A 19 5.88 5.00 14.40
CA ARG A 19 6.48 5.84 13.37
C ARG A 19 5.54 5.98 12.17
N VAL A 20 5.27 7.23 11.77
CA VAL A 20 4.44 7.54 10.60
C VAL A 20 5.04 8.68 9.78
N LYS A 21 4.70 8.72 8.50
CA LYS A 21 4.83 9.91 7.69
C LYS A 21 3.46 10.56 7.55
N VAL A 22 3.39 11.87 7.80
CA VAL A 22 2.18 12.67 7.62
C VAL A 22 2.42 13.69 6.51
N GLU A 23 1.45 13.83 5.62
CA GLU A 23 1.44 14.84 4.56
C GLU A 23 0.18 15.71 4.72
N THR A 24 0.36 17.03 4.83
CA THR A 24 -0.74 18.00 5.01
C THR A 24 -0.47 19.30 4.27
N TYR A 25 -1.52 19.95 3.74
CA TYR A 25 -1.43 21.26 3.09
C TYR A 25 -1.80 22.42 4.03
N GLN A 26 -2.68 22.18 4.99
CA GLN A 26 -3.23 23.23 5.83
C GLN A 26 -2.67 23.16 7.24
N HIS A 27 -2.38 24.34 7.80
CA HIS A 27 -2.00 24.49 9.22
C HIS A 27 -0.87 23.56 9.68
N GLY A 28 0.09 23.28 8.77
CA GLY A 28 1.16 22.33 9.03
C GLY A 28 1.93 22.65 10.33
N PHE A 29 2.15 23.93 10.65
CA PHE A 29 2.84 24.33 11.88
C PHE A 29 1.96 24.13 13.12
N ASP A 30 0.67 24.45 13.06
CA ASP A 30 -0.24 24.27 14.20
C ASP A 30 -0.43 22.77 14.50
N PHE A 31 -0.60 21.97 13.47
CA PHE A 31 -0.66 20.52 13.58
C PHE A 31 0.61 19.95 14.21
N LEU A 32 1.78 20.35 13.70
CA LEU A 32 3.07 19.89 14.22
C LEU A 32 3.27 20.33 15.68
N GLY A 33 2.96 21.60 15.99
CA GLY A 33 3.08 22.15 17.35
C GLY A 33 2.26 21.34 18.36
N LYS A 34 1.01 20.98 18.01
CA LYS A 34 0.17 20.13 18.83
C LYS A 34 0.78 18.74 19.04
N MET A 35 1.29 18.10 17.98
CA MET A 35 1.92 16.78 18.09
C MET A 35 3.14 16.81 19.01
N LEU A 36 4.00 17.80 18.86
CA LEU A 36 5.22 17.95 19.68
C LEU A 36 4.91 18.25 21.15
N SER A 37 3.87 19.03 21.44
CA SER A 37 3.44 19.32 22.82
C SER A 37 2.97 18.06 23.55
N ASP A 38 2.53 17.05 22.82
CA ASP A 38 2.05 15.77 23.34
C ASP A 38 3.13 14.68 23.39
N GLY A 39 4.38 15.04 23.18
CA GLY A 39 5.53 14.16 23.31
C GLY A 39 5.89 13.37 22.04
N VAL A 40 5.19 13.58 20.93
CA VAL A 40 5.57 13.04 19.61
C VAL A 40 6.89 13.66 19.17
N LYS A 41 7.82 12.86 18.66
CA LYS A 41 9.10 13.36 18.16
C LYS A 41 9.07 13.59 16.67
N LEU A 42 9.65 14.69 16.23
CA LEU A 42 9.90 14.98 14.82
C LEU A 42 11.28 14.45 14.44
N GLU A 43 11.33 13.42 13.60
CA GLU A 43 12.59 12.92 13.04
C GLU A 43 12.98 13.73 11.80
N TYR A 44 12.01 14.12 10.98
CA TYR A 44 12.23 14.87 9.75
C TYR A 44 11.00 15.69 9.36
N GLY A 45 11.23 16.90 8.88
CA GLY A 45 10.20 17.77 8.31
C GLY A 45 10.65 18.38 6.99
N GLU A 46 9.79 18.36 5.98
CA GLU A 46 10.02 18.97 4.67
C GLU A 46 8.81 19.82 4.28
N LEU A 47 9.09 21.04 3.82
CA LEU A 47 8.12 21.87 3.11
C LEU A 47 8.44 21.84 1.63
N THR A 48 7.53 21.31 0.83
CA THR A 48 7.67 21.40 -0.62
C THR A 48 7.11 22.71 -1.12
N LEU A 49 7.90 23.46 -1.89
CA LEU A 49 7.51 24.76 -2.44
C LEU A 49 6.29 24.69 -3.38
N VAL A 50 6.05 23.55 -3.98
CA VAL A 50 4.88 23.34 -4.84
C VAL A 50 3.66 23.03 -3.98
N GLY A 51 2.84 24.04 -3.73
CA GLY A 51 1.53 23.90 -3.08
C GLY A 51 1.55 23.84 -1.55
N LEU A 52 2.59 24.31 -0.88
CA LEU A 52 2.69 24.35 0.59
C LEU A 52 2.45 22.97 1.25
N LEU A 53 2.89 21.91 0.60
CA LEU A 53 2.78 20.56 1.17
C LEU A 53 3.85 20.36 2.25
N HIS A 54 3.41 20.19 3.48
CA HIS A 54 4.23 19.78 4.60
C HIS A 54 4.29 18.26 4.70
N LYS A 55 5.47 17.72 4.90
CA LYS A 55 5.71 16.28 5.15
C LYS A 55 6.49 16.15 6.45
N TYR A 56 5.97 15.36 7.35
CA TYR A 56 6.58 15.09 8.65
C TYR A 56 6.82 13.61 8.82
N LYS A 57 8.01 13.22 9.26
CA LYS A 57 8.29 11.90 9.79
C LYS A 57 8.26 12.01 11.31
N LEU A 58 7.25 11.41 11.91
CA LEU A 58 6.96 11.46 13.34
C LEU A 58 7.26 10.10 13.96
N THR A 59 7.83 10.12 15.17
CA THR A 59 8.13 8.93 15.97
C THR A 59 7.61 9.08 17.38
N ASP A 60 7.62 7.97 18.14
CA ASP A 60 7.14 7.91 19.53
C ASP A 60 5.67 8.37 19.67
N ILE A 61 4.81 7.91 18.77
CA ILE A 61 3.42 8.36 18.68
C ILE A 61 2.57 7.59 19.69
N PRO A 62 2.00 8.24 20.70
CA PRO A 62 1.05 7.61 21.61
C PRO A 62 -0.19 7.09 20.86
N GLU A 63 -0.81 6.02 21.35
CA GLU A 63 -1.97 5.40 20.69
C GLU A 63 -3.12 6.41 20.49
N ALA A 64 -3.42 7.24 21.49
CA ALA A 64 -4.45 8.26 21.38
C ALA A 64 -4.17 9.27 20.25
N ARG A 65 -2.88 9.60 20.01
CA ARG A 65 -2.47 10.48 18.89
C ARG A 65 -2.55 9.78 17.56
N MET A 66 -2.27 8.48 17.52
CA MET A 66 -2.49 7.69 16.31
C MET A 66 -3.97 7.69 15.91
N ASP A 67 -4.87 7.57 16.87
CA ASP A 67 -6.31 7.61 16.61
C ASP A 67 -6.76 8.97 16.04
N GLU A 68 -6.25 10.09 16.57
CA GLU A 68 -6.49 11.43 16.01
C GLU A 68 -5.91 11.60 14.60
N LEU A 69 -4.72 11.04 14.34
CA LEU A 69 -4.12 11.05 13.01
C LEU A 69 -4.96 10.27 12.00
N LEU A 70 -5.45 9.10 12.38
CA LEU A 70 -6.33 8.29 11.52
C LEU A 70 -7.68 8.95 11.31
N GLN A 71 -8.24 9.62 12.34
CA GLN A 71 -9.45 10.42 12.20
C GLN A 71 -9.25 11.55 11.17
N SER A 72 -8.18 12.33 11.30
CA SER A 72 -7.81 13.39 10.36
C SER A 72 -7.56 12.86 8.95
N HIS A 73 -7.03 11.65 8.83
CA HIS A 73 -6.83 10.97 7.55
C HIS A 73 -8.16 10.63 6.87
N VAL A 74 -9.10 10.06 7.59
CA VAL A 74 -10.45 9.72 7.09
C VAL A 74 -11.23 10.98 6.72
N GLU A 75 -11.04 12.08 7.45
CA GLU A 75 -11.61 13.40 7.18
C GLU A 75 -10.89 14.15 6.05
N LYS A 76 -9.85 13.56 5.46
CA LYS A 76 -9.04 14.13 4.37
C LYS A 76 -8.27 15.41 4.74
N SER A 77 -8.08 15.67 6.04
CA SER A 77 -7.32 16.80 6.54
C SER A 77 -5.81 16.59 6.44
N CYS A 78 -5.37 15.33 6.52
CA CYS A 78 -3.99 14.93 6.27
C CYS A 78 -3.93 13.54 5.64
N ASN A 79 -2.75 13.17 5.12
CA ASN A 79 -2.46 11.81 4.69
C ASN A 79 -1.52 11.15 5.67
N VAL A 80 -1.94 10.02 6.21
CA VAL A 80 -1.08 9.15 7.01
C VAL A 80 -0.50 8.07 6.12
N CYS A 81 0.81 7.89 6.20
CA CYS A 81 1.54 6.83 5.52
C CYS A 81 2.27 6.00 6.58
N LEU A 82 2.12 4.69 6.53
CA LEU A 82 2.81 3.77 7.44
C LEU A 82 4.04 3.17 6.78
N TYR A 83 5.06 2.91 7.62
CA TYR A 83 6.25 2.16 7.25
C TYR A 83 5.98 0.67 7.43
N PHE A 84 6.65 -0.16 6.64
CA PHE A 84 6.55 -1.61 6.78
C PHE A 84 7.45 -2.13 7.89
N GLY A 85 6.95 -3.15 8.60
CA GLY A 85 7.70 -3.84 9.62
C GLY A 85 8.90 -4.60 9.04
N TYR A 86 9.93 -4.74 9.84
CA TYR A 86 11.12 -5.55 9.59
C TYR A 86 11.62 -6.10 10.94
N PRO A 87 12.06 -7.34 11.04
CA PRO A 87 12.31 -8.33 9.99
C PRO A 87 11.09 -9.10 9.49
N GLU A 88 9.92 -8.90 10.09
CA GLU A 88 8.69 -9.62 9.77
C GLU A 88 7.54 -8.66 9.49
N SER A 89 6.56 -9.11 8.69
CA SER A 89 5.32 -8.40 8.42
C SER A 89 4.15 -9.36 8.23
N SER A 90 2.97 -8.96 8.65
CA SER A 90 1.70 -9.64 8.32
C SER A 90 0.98 -9.00 7.13
N LEU A 91 1.58 -7.98 6.51
CA LEU A 91 1.07 -7.31 5.33
C LEU A 91 2.13 -7.27 4.24
N PHE A 92 1.69 -7.39 3.00
CA PHE A 92 2.51 -7.06 1.85
C PHE A 92 1.75 -6.15 0.89
N CYS A 93 2.49 -5.38 0.11
CA CYS A 93 1.91 -4.51 -0.89
C CYS A 93 2.78 -4.43 -2.15
N PHE A 94 2.17 -4.68 -3.30
CA PHE A 94 2.74 -4.28 -4.58
C PHE A 94 2.29 -2.85 -4.86
N ASN A 95 3.24 -1.97 -5.17
CA ASN A 95 2.96 -0.64 -5.69
C ASN A 95 3.39 -0.58 -7.15
N LEU A 96 2.43 -0.37 -8.03
CA LEU A 96 2.62 -0.25 -9.48
C LEU A 96 2.32 1.18 -9.89
N ASP A 97 3.33 1.88 -10.37
CA ASP A 97 3.21 3.24 -10.86
C ASP A 97 3.58 3.32 -12.35
N ASN A 98 3.08 4.35 -13.03
CA ASN A 98 3.54 4.74 -14.34
C ASN A 98 5.02 5.18 -14.28
N ASN A 99 5.89 4.51 -15.02
CA ASN A 99 7.33 4.82 -15.08
C ASN A 99 7.65 6.04 -15.95
N ARG A 100 6.66 6.63 -16.62
CA ARG A 100 6.87 7.83 -17.43
C ARG A 100 6.91 9.05 -16.54
N ILE A 101 8.01 9.75 -16.57
CA ILE A 101 8.30 11.09 -16.03
C ILE A 101 7.58 11.41 -14.69
N ALA A 102 8.32 11.86 -13.71
CA ALA A 102 7.92 12.07 -12.31
C ALA A 102 6.64 12.90 -12.05
N ASN A 103 6.07 13.55 -13.07
CA ASN A 103 4.89 14.42 -12.99
C ASN A 103 3.66 13.87 -13.72
N ASN A 104 3.73 12.71 -14.38
CA ASN A 104 2.55 12.15 -15.03
C ASN A 104 1.65 11.49 -13.99
N THR A 105 0.44 12.04 -13.82
CA THR A 105 -0.60 11.57 -12.90
C THR A 105 -1.62 10.67 -13.59
N GLU A 106 -1.46 10.37 -14.87
CA GLU A 106 -2.39 9.54 -15.62
C GLU A 106 -2.15 8.06 -15.37
N LEU A 107 -3.23 7.32 -15.19
CA LEU A 107 -3.24 5.87 -15.23
C LEU A 107 -3.06 5.43 -16.69
N ILE A 108 -2.09 4.58 -16.94
CA ILE A 108 -1.86 4.01 -18.29
C ILE A 108 -2.44 2.59 -18.37
N PRO A 109 -2.97 2.18 -19.54
CA PRO A 109 -3.58 0.86 -19.70
C PRO A 109 -2.66 -0.29 -19.32
N GLU A 110 -1.37 -0.19 -19.58
CA GLU A 110 -0.39 -1.23 -19.25
C GLU A 110 -0.29 -1.48 -17.73
N VAL A 111 -0.42 -0.43 -16.90
CA VAL A 111 -0.41 -0.58 -15.45
C VAL A 111 -1.66 -1.32 -14.98
N GLU A 112 -2.85 -0.92 -15.47
CA GLU A 112 -4.09 -1.59 -15.09
C GLU A 112 -4.14 -3.04 -15.57
N LEU A 113 -3.71 -3.32 -16.80
CA LEU A 113 -3.62 -4.68 -17.34
C LEU A 113 -2.73 -5.56 -16.46
N THR A 114 -1.57 -5.03 -16.04
CA THR A 114 -0.64 -5.75 -15.17
C THR A 114 -1.24 -5.99 -13.78
N VAL A 115 -1.93 -5.00 -13.22
CA VAL A 115 -2.60 -5.10 -11.93
C VAL A 115 -3.68 -6.19 -11.95
N ARG A 116 -4.49 -6.25 -13.00
CA ARG A 116 -5.52 -7.28 -13.16
C ARG A 116 -4.90 -8.68 -13.28
N ALA A 117 -3.93 -8.85 -14.16
CA ALA A 117 -3.24 -10.14 -14.31
C ALA A 117 -2.54 -10.61 -13.02
N LEU A 118 -1.93 -9.68 -12.28
CA LEU A 118 -1.32 -9.98 -10.98
C LEU A 118 -2.38 -10.32 -9.93
N GLY A 119 -3.49 -9.59 -9.89
CA GLY A 119 -4.62 -9.85 -8.99
C GLY A 119 -5.24 -11.23 -9.23
N GLU A 120 -5.51 -11.57 -10.49
CA GLU A 120 -6.02 -12.89 -10.90
C GLU A 120 -5.06 -14.01 -10.52
N ARG A 121 -3.77 -13.84 -10.75
CA ARG A 121 -2.75 -14.82 -10.36
C ARG A 121 -2.72 -15.03 -8.85
N LEU A 122 -2.75 -13.98 -8.07
CA LEU A 122 -2.76 -14.06 -6.61
C LEU A 122 -4.04 -14.72 -6.11
N ALA A 123 -5.19 -14.39 -6.69
CA ALA A 123 -6.46 -15.01 -6.36
C ALA A 123 -6.46 -16.52 -6.67
N ALA A 124 -5.92 -16.93 -7.82
CA ALA A 124 -5.76 -18.34 -8.19
C ALA A 124 -4.85 -19.13 -7.23
N LEU A 125 -3.96 -18.43 -6.51
CA LEU A 125 -3.11 -19.00 -5.46
C LEU A 125 -3.75 -18.92 -4.06
N GLY A 126 -5.01 -18.48 -3.95
CA GLY A 126 -5.69 -18.26 -2.67
C GLY A 126 -5.25 -17.02 -1.92
N CYS A 127 -4.45 -16.16 -2.55
CA CYS A 127 -3.90 -14.93 -1.98
C CYS A 127 -4.60 -13.69 -2.57
N GLU A 128 -5.94 -13.69 -2.66
CA GLU A 128 -6.70 -12.58 -3.26
C GLU A 128 -6.37 -11.23 -2.63
N PRO A 129 -5.85 -10.25 -3.40
CA PRO A 129 -5.44 -8.96 -2.87
C PRO A 129 -6.58 -7.95 -2.85
N LEU A 130 -6.48 -6.95 -1.95
CA LEU A 130 -7.22 -5.71 -2.06
C LEU A 130 -6.51 -4.80 -3.07
N ILE A 131 -7.19 -4.43 -4.14
CA ILE A 131 -6.61 -3.59 -5.20
C ILE A 131 -7.15 -2.17 -5.07
N LEU A 132 -6.25 -1.20 -4.89
CA LEU A 132 -6.57 0.21 -4.70
C LEU A 132 -5.93 1.05 -5.80
N ALA A 133 -6.73 1.85 -6.51
CA ALA A 133 -6.19 2.92 -7.36
C ALA A 133 -5.61 4.02 -6.47
N SER A 134 -4.31 4.28 -6.57
CA SER A 134 -3.59 5.20 -5.68
C SER A 134 -3.50 6.64 -6.20
N GLY A 135 -4.13 6.94 -7.35
CA GLY A 135 -4.15 8.23 -8.02
C GLY A 135 -3.11 8.37 -9.15
N ARG A 136 -2.00 7.62 -9.12
CA ARG A 136 -1.00 7.54 -10.21
C ARG A 136 -0.74 6.12 -10.69
N GLY A 137 -1.22 5.16 -9.95
CA GLY A 137 -1.03 3.74 -10.16
C GLY A 137 -1.94 2.96 -9.25
N TYR A 138 -1.48 1.80 -8.81
CA TYR A 138 -2.26 0.89 -7.98
C TYR A 138 -1.43 0.30 -6.85
N HIS A 139 -2.09 0.05 -5.73
CA HIS A 139 -1.59 -0.78 -4.64
C HIS A 139 -2.38 -2.09 -4.59
N LEU A 140 -1.68 -3.22 -4.55
CA LEU A 140 -2.29 -4.53 -4.28
C LEU A 140 -1.83 -4.99 -2.90
N TRP A 141 -2.75 -4.99 -1.97
CA TRP A 141 -2.49 -5.35 -0.58
C TRP A 141 -2.90 -6.79 -0.30
N GLY A 142 -2.03 -7.53 0.37
CA GLY A 142 -2.36 -8.83 0.96
C GLY A 142 -2.16 -8.79 2.47
N ARG A 143 -3.08 -9.43 3.22
CA ARG A 143 -3.06 -9.54 4.66
C ARG A 143 -2.95 -11.01 5.06
N LEU A 144 -1.97 -11.33 5.91
CA LEU A 144 -1.76 -12.67 6.46
C LEU A 144 -2.33 -12.76 7.89
N ASP A 145 -2.67 -13.97 8.32
CA ASP A 145 -3.13 -14.26 9.68
C ASP A 145 -2.01 -14.18 10.72
N GLY A 146 -0.75 -14.23 10.30
CA GLY A 146 0.44 -14.08 11.12
C GLY A 146 1.59 -13.41 10.39
N ALA A 147 2.63 -13.04 11.11
CA ALA A 147 3.82 -12.43 10.54
C ALA A 147 4.67 -13.47 9.77
N VAL A 148 5.27 -13.03 8.69
CA VAL A 148 6.19 -13.78 7.83
C VAL A 148 7.43 -12.93 7.61
N GLU A 149 8.58 -13.57 7.46
CA GLU A 149 9.84 -12.89 7.17
C GLU A 149 9.72 -11.96 5.97
N SER A 150 10.15 -10.72 6.15
CA SER A 150 10.03 -9.68 5.11
C SER A 150 10.78 -10.04 3.82
N ASP A 151 11.93 -10.70 3.92
CA ASP A 151 12.67 -11.17 2.75
C ASP A 151 11.87 -12.22 1.96
N ARG A 152 11.15 -13.06 2.65
CA ARG A 152 10.31 -14.10 2.05
C ARG A 152 9.09 -13.50 1.35
N LEU A 153 8.43 -12.52 1.98
CA LEU A 153 7.36 -11.75 1.35
C LEU A 153 7.87 -11.01 0.11
N HIS A 154 9.04 -10.40 0.19
CA HIS A 154 9.65 -9.71 -0.94
C HIS A 154 9.90 -10.64 -2.13
N GLN A 155 10.48 -11.82 -1.89
CA GLN A 155 10.70 -12.83 -2.93
C GLN A 155 9.39 -13.34 -3.53
N PHE A 156 8.38 -13.58 -2.69
CA PHE A 156 7.03 -13.96 -3.14
C PHE A 156 6.47 -12.94 -4.12
N MET A 157 6.51 -11.67 -3.76
CA MET A 157 6.02 -10.58 -4.60
C MET A 157 6.79 -10.48 -5.92
N GLN A 158 8.11 -10.56 -5.89
CA GLN A 158 8.92 -10.53 -7.11
C GLN A 158 8.56 -11.66 -8.07
N ARG A 159 8.44 -12.88 -7.56
CA ARG A 159 8.09 -14.06 -8.37
C ARG A 159 6.69 -13.96 -8.97
N ALA A 160 5.71 -13.50 -8.18
CA ALA A 160 4.35 -13.29 -8.66
C ALA A 160 4.31 -12.24 -9.78
N ALA A 161 5.00 -11.11 -9.60
CA ALA A 161 5.08 -10.05 -10.60
C ALA A 161 5.75 -10.53 -11.91
N VAL A 162 6.89 -11.21 -11.81
CA VAL A 162 7.60 -11.75 -13.00
C VAL A 162 6.70 -12.72 -13.77
N LYS A 163 6.08 -13.69 -13.09
CA LYS A 163 5.18 -14.66 -13.76
C LYS A 163 3.98 -13.99 -14.40
N SER A 164 3.45 -12.90 -13.81
CA SER A 164 2.33 -12.15 -14.39
C SER A 164 2.78 -11.33 -15.61
N MET A 165 3.94 -10.66 -15.55
CA MET A 165 4.49 -9.94 -16.70
C MET A 165 4.81 -10.87 -17.88
N VAL A 166 5.37 -12.05 -17.62
CA VAL A 166 5.65 -13.06 -18.66
C VAL A 166 4.36 -13.47 -19.36
N SER A 167 3.26 -13.70 -18.64
CA SER A 167 1.97 -14.04 -19.25
C SER A 167 1.40 -12.92 -20.13
N LEU A 168 1.72 -11.66 -19.83
CA LEU A 168 1.28 -10.50 -20.62
C LEU A 168 2.17 -10.20 -21.83
N HIS A 169 3.36 -10.76 -21.88
CA HIS A 169 4.33 -10.44 -22.95
C HIS A 169 3.85 -10.84 -24.35
N THR A 170 2.89 -11.75 -24.42
CA THR A 170 2.23 -12.16 -25.68
C THR A 170 1.13 -11.19 -26.16
N HIS A 171 0.74 -10.22 -25.31
CA HIS A 171 -0.29 -9.24 -25.67
C HIS A 171 0.30 -8.15 -26.56
N SER A 172 -0.32 -7.91 -27.71
CA SER A 172 0.09 -6.85 -28.63
C SER A 172 0.06 -5.48 -27.96
N GLY A 173 1.18 -4.77 -28.03
CA GLY A 173 1.30 -3.40 -27.47
C GLY A 173 1.65 -3.32 -25.99
N TYR A 174 1.76 -4.46 -25.28
CA TYR A 174 2.20 -4.44 -23.88
C TYR A 174 3.68 -4.11 -23.75
N ASP A 175 4.01 -3.09 -22.97
CA ASP A 175 5.38 -2.67 -22.70
C ASP A 175 5.63 -2.53 -21.19
N HIS A 176 6.23 -3.55 -20.59
CA HIS A 176 6.54 -3.59 -19.15
C HIS A 176 7.48 -2.47 -18.68
N ARG A 177 8.27 -1.86 -19.60
CA ARG A 177 9.20 -0.75 -19.26
C ARG A 177 8.47 0.52 -18.87
N LYS A 178 7.16 0.62 -19.18
CA LYS A 178 6.31 1.73 -18.77
C LYS A 178 5.86 1.62 -17.32
N ILE A 179 6.14 0.51 -16.64
CA ILE A 179 5.64 0.20 -15.31
C ILE A 179 6.80 0.21 -14.31
N LYS A 180 6.63 0.95 -13.23
CA LYS A 180 7.51 0.90 -12.08
C LYS A 180 6.88 0.02 -11.00
N PHE A 181 7.56 -1.07 -10.66
CA PHE A 181 7.21 -1.93 -9.54
C PHE A 181 7.99 -1.54 -8.29
N SER A 182 7.29 -1.51 -7.17
CA SER A 182 7.90 -1.50 -5.84
C SER A 182 7.18 -2.55 -4.98
N TYR A 183 7.92 -3.23 -4.13
CA TYR A 183 7.43 -4.31 -3.29
C TYR A 183 7.62 -3.94 -1.83
N TYR A 184 6.61 -4.14 -0.98
CA TYR A 184 6.69 -3.82 0.44
C TYR A 184 6.17 -5.00 1.27
N PRO A 185 6.97 -5.45 2.25
CA PRO A 185 8.26 -4.93 2.69
C PRO A 185 9.38 -5.07 1.64
N ASP A 186 10.31 -4.11 1.62
CA ASP A 186 11.55 -4.19 0.83
C ASP A 186 12.74 -4.11 1.80
N PRO A 187 13.56 -5.16 1.92
CA PRO A 187 14.68 -5.20 2.86
C PRO A 187 15.75 -4.13 2.60
N ARG A 188 15.78 -3.57 1.38
CA ARG A 188 16.75 -2.52 0.99
C ARG A 188 16.31 -1.11 1.39
N THR A 189 15.01 -0.91 1.62
CA THR A 189 14.41 0.41 1.85
C THR A 189 13.74 0.53 3.21
N ARG A 190 14.23 -0.23 4.20
CA ARG A 190 13.75 -0.21 5.59
C ARG A 190 13.56 1.25 6.06
N ASP A 191 12.47 1.55 6.69
CA ASP A 191 12.20 2.85 7.33
C ASP A 191 12.30 4.10 6.43
N ILE A 192 12.64 3.93 5.13
CA ILE A 192 12.81 5.04 4.18
C ILE A 192 11.51 5.29 3.42
N VAL A 193 10.80 4.22 3.05
CA VAL A 193 9.61 4.30 2.21
C VAL A 193 8.38 3.92 3.00
N SER A 194 7.39 4.78 2.93
CA SER A 194 6.08 4.59 3.53
C SER A 194 5.01 4.59 2.45
N LEU A 195 3.93 3.85 2.68
CA LEU A 195 2.76 3.84 1.82
C LEU A 195 1.58 4.52 2.51
N ARG A 196 0.87 5.33 1.72
CA ARG A 196 -0.36 5.98 2.14
C ARG A 196 -1.44 4.93 2.40
N LEU A 197 -2.18 5.12 3.50
CA LEU A 197 -3.31 4.28 3.86
C LEU A 197 -4.47 4.46 2.89
N PHE A 198 -5.40 3.52 2.93
CA PHE A 198 -6.71 3.64 2.29
C PHE A 198 -7.56 4.72 2.98
N GLY A 199 -8.49 5.30 2.24
CA GLY A 199 -9.53 6.16 2.80
C GLY A 199 -9.26 7.67 2.69
N THR A 200 -8.30 8.07 1.86
CA THR A 200 -7.98 9.48 1.62
C THR A 200 -7.71 9.79 0.16
N GLU A 201 -7.48 11.06 -0.14
CA GLU A 201 -7.14 11.56 -1.47
C GLU A 201 -5.64 11.65 -1.69
N HIS A 202 -5.20 11.43 -2.92
CA HIS A 202 -3.82 11.66 -3.28
C HIS A 202 -3.49 13.17 -3.21
N VAL A 203 -2.41 13.53 -2.51
CA VAL A 203 -2.08 14.93 -2.21
C VAL A 203 -1.96 15.84 -3.44
N LYS A 204 -1.48 15.31 -4.58
CA LYS A 204 -1.23 16.12 -5.79
C LYS A 204 -2.45 16.28 -6.68
N ASN A 205 -3.18 15.19 -6.96
CA ASN A 205 -4.29 15.19 -7.91
C ASN A 205 -5.68 15.15 -7.26
N LYS A 206 -5.74 15.11 -5.93
CA LYS A 206 -6.99 15.10 -5.15
C LYS A 206 -7.95 13.96 -5.51
N VAL A 207 -7.42 12.86 -6.06
CA VAL A 207 -8.21 11.67 -6.36
C VAL A 207 -8.23 10.75 -5.15
N PHE A 208 -9.42 10.36 -4.71
CA PHE A 208 -9.61 9.37 -3.66
C PHE A 208 -9.08 8.01 -4.10
N ASN A 209 -8.46 7.27 -3.18
CA ASN A 209 -7.96 5.93 -3.47
C ASN A 209 -9.11 4.91 -3.47
N ARG A 210 -9.59 4.58 -4.65
CA ARG A 210 -10.76 3.73 -4.88
C ARG A 210 -10.38 2.26 -5.03
N VAL A 211 -11.28 1.38 -4.61
CA VAL A 211 -11.14 -0.06 -4.86
C VAL A 211 -11.38 -0.37 -6.34
N LEU A 212 -10.50 -1.17 -6.93
CA LEU A 212 -10.67 -1.76 -8.25
C LEU A 212 -11.22 -3.19 -8.09
N THR A 213 -12.34 -3.46 -8.76
CA THR A 213 -12.95 -4.80 -8.88
C THR A 213 -12.91 -5.30 -10.32
N ALA A 214 -13.45 -6.48 -10.58
CA ALA A 214 -13.63 -6.98 -11.95
C ALA A 214 -14.50 -6.03 -12.80
N ASP A 215 -15.52 -5.42 -12.18
CA ASP A 215 -16.47 -4.53 -12.84
C ASP A 215 -15.96 -3.09 -13.00
N GLY A 216 -14.79 -2.77 -12.42
CA GLY A 216 -14.18 -1.45 -12.51
C GLY A 216 -13.91 -0.77 -11.16
N LEU A 217 -13.68 0.54 -11.20
CA LEU A 217 -13.42 1.35 -10.00
C LEU A 217 -14.71 1.69 -9.28
N LEU A 218 -14.78 1.32 -8.01
CA LEU A 218 -15.90 1.69 -7.13
C LEU A 218 -15.83 3.18 -6.76
N ASP A 219 -16.96 3.79 -6.44
CA ASP A 219 -16.98 5.11 -5.79
C ASP A 219 -16.45 5.04 -4.34
N GLU A 220 -16.41 6.18 -3.65
CA GLU A 220 -15.87 6.26 -2.29
C GLU A 220 -16.67 5.41 -1.31
N ALA A 221 -18.00 5.52 -1.30
CA ALA A 221 -18.85 4.80 -0.36
C ALA A 221 -18.82 3.29 -0.60
N ALA A 222 -18.89 2.87 -1.87
CA ALA A 222 -18.77 1.47 -2.26
C ALA A 222 -17.38 0.91 -1.97
N SER A 223 -16.32 1.72 -2.11
CA SER A 223 -14.95 1.34 -1.76
C SER A 223 -14.80 1.05 -0.27
N TRP A 224 -15.39 1.87 0.61
CA TRP A 224 -15.39 1.60 2.05
C TRP A 224 -16.17 0.34 2.41
N GLY A 225 -17.35 0.14 1.83
CA GLY A 225 -18.13 -1.09 2.05
C GLY A 225 -17.40 -2.35 1.52
N TYR A 226 -16.66 -2.24 0.41
CA TYR A 226 -15.82 -3.33 -0.07
C TYR A 226 -14.65 -3.61 0.87
N PHE A 227 -13.98 -2.57 1.35
CA PHE A 227 -12.86 -2.68 2.28
C PHE A 227 -13.26 -3.40 3.58
N GLU A 228 -14.42 -3.05 4.15
CA GLU A 228 -14.97 -3.71 5.33
C GLU A 228 -15.22 -5.21 5.08
N ARG A 229 -15.89 -5.55 3.97
CA ARG A 229 -16.12 -6.96 3.60
C ARG A 229 -14.81 -7.72 3.34
N TYR A 230 -13.85 -7.08 2.69
CA TYR A 230 -12.52 -7.65 2.45
C TYR A 230 -11.84 -7.98 3.77
N LEU A 231 -11.84 -7.03 4.70
CA LEU A 231 -11.25 -7.20 6.02
C LEU A 231 -11.84 -8.38 6.80
N ALA A 232 -13.17 -8.54 6.72
CA ALA A 232 -13.88 -9.62 7.41
C ALA A 232 -13.63 -11.02 6.81
N ASN A 233 -13.37 -11.11 5.49
CA ASN A 233 -13.43 -12.39 4.77
C ASN A 233 -12.11 -12.80 4.10
N ARG A 234 -11.13 -11.92 3.98
CA ARG A 234 -9.95 -12.14 3.15
C ARG A 234 -8.64 -11.97 3.94
N THR A 235 -8.39 -12.94 4.80
CA THR A 235 -7.08 -13.08 5.46
C THR A 235 -6.41 -14.33 4.92
N ILE A 236 -5.20 -14.19 4.42
CA ILE A 236 -4.41 -15.27 3.84
C ILE A 236 -3.82 -16.09 5.00
N SER A 237 -4.18 -17.37 5.10
CA SER A 237 -3.59 -18.23 6.09
C SER A 237 -2.10 -18.48 5.80
N ARG A 238 -1.32 -18.77 6.83
CA ARG A 238 0.09 -19.13 6.66
C ARG A 238 0.24 -20.34 5.73
N GLY A 239 -0.64 -21.35 5.84
CA GLY A 239 -0.63 -22.51 4.95
C GLY A 239 -0.83 -22.12 3.49
N THR A 240 -1.86 -21.30 3.20
CA THR A 240 -2.12 -20.79 1.85
C THR A 240 -0.92 -20.00 1.29
N PHE A 241 -0.30 -19.15 2.11
CA PHE A 241 0.90 -18.41 1.70
C PHE A 241 2.06 -19.36 1.36
N GLU A 242 2.32 -20.39 2.17
CA GLU A 242 3.37 -21.36 1.93
C GLU A 242 3.17 -22.14 0.63
N ASP A 243 1.92 -22.54 0.35
CA ASP A 243 1.57 -23.22 -0.90
C ASP A 243 1.77 -22.30 -2.11
N ALA A 244 1.30 -21.04 -2.01
CA ALA A 244 1.49 -20.04 -3.04
C ALA A 244 2.98 -19.73 -3.28
N TYR A 245 3.77 -19.60 -2.21
CA TYR A 245 5.21 -19.36 -2.30
C TYR A 245 5.91 -20.50 -3.02
N ARG A 246 5.57 -21.77 -2.72
CA ARG A 246 6.11 -22.96 -3.40
C ARG A 246 5.71 -23.00 -4.87
N ALA A 247 4.44 -22.73 -5.20
CA ALA A 247 3.94 -22.71 -6.57
C ALA A 247 4.61 -21.63 -7.45
N LEU A 248 5.08 -20.56 -6.84
CA LEU A 248 5.82 -19.49 -7.52
C LEU A 248 7.34 -19.77 -7.59
N SER A 249 7.85 -20.71 -6.82
CA SER A 249 9.28 -21.04 -6.83
C SER A 249 9.69 -21.63 -8.19
N PRO A 250 10.91 -21.38 -8.67
CA PRO A 250 11.44 -22.09 -9.84
C PRO A 250 11.42 -23.60 -9.56
N GLU A 251 10.99 -24.40 -10.53
CA GLU A 251 11.21 -25.83 -10.44
C GLU A 251 12.71 -26.09 -10.26
N ALA A 252 13.05 -26.95 -9.30
CA ALA A 252 14.42 -27.41 -9.18
C ALA A 252 14.83 -28.03 -10.54
N PRO A 253 16.03 -27.74 -11.09
CA PRO A 253 16.47 -28.37 -12.31
C PRO A 253 16.34 -29.89 -12.13
N ARG A 254 15.64 -30.55 -13.04
CA ARG A 254 15.57 -32.03 -13.06
C ARG A 254 17.02 -32.51 -13.16
N GLN A 255 17.45 -33.24 -12.16
CA GLN A 255 18.70 -33.97 -12.22
C GLN A 255 18.42 -35.15 -13.20
N ASP A 256 18.77 -34.95 -14.47
CA ASP A 256 18.84 -36.01 -15.45
C ASP A 256 20.12 -36.85 -15.25
#